data_13a46e29f9a0a476b077f4c0750c1ba1
#
_entry.id   13a46e29f9a0a476b077f4c0750c1ba1
#
_cell.length_a   1.000
_cell.length_b   1.000
_cell.length_c   1.000
_cell.angle_alpha   90.00
_cell.angle_beta   90.00
_cell.angle_gamma   90.00
#
_symmetry.space_group_name_H-M   'P 1'
#
loop_
_entity.id
_entity.type
_entity.pdbx_description
1 polymer ?
#
loop_
_entity_poly.entity_id
_entity_poly.type
_entity_poly.pdbx_seq_one_letter_code
_entity_poly.pdbx_strand_id
1 'polypeptide(L)'
;MNFLPPNPSKWLKNRTLPLLIALVALIGLHPLFLLSNGDTNNLFPGLVVCVPLFGVIALTNWKRSIPLVVLFVVMVTWCWLMYGFDQVAVARSPIAYLASVYYIYAIIALASEMLTNESLIDDRVYGGISIYLMAAMMFSSIHRHVSAVDPNAYFLTLGDKPILLLWNDAIYFSITTITTVGFGDIIPMSPWARATCMLEAIVGVFITIVFIARLASLPSKPTNQKH
;
A
#
# COMPACT_ATOMS: atom_id res chain seq x y z
N MET A 1 21.03 -21.94 27.33
CA MET A 1 20.43 -21.38 26.11
C MET A 1 20.86 -19.92 26.05
N ASN A 2 21.88 -19.59 25.27
CA ASN A 2 22.38 -18.23 25.12
C ASN A 2 21.49 -17.51 24.08
N PHE A 3 20.58 -16.70 24.54
CA PHE A 3 19.90 -15.73 23.70
C PHE A 3 20.84 -14.56 23.37
N LEU A 4 21.70 -14.77 22.38
CA LEU A 4 22.40 -13.65 21.76
C LEU A 4 21.35 -12.84 20.97
N PRO A 5 21.30 -11.50 21.15
CA PRO A 5 20.42 -10.67 20.34
C PRO A 5 20.78 -10.85 18.86
N PRO A 6 19.81 -10.89 17.95
CA PRO A 6 20.06 -11.07 16.52
C PRO A 6 21.01 -9.97 16.04
N ASN A 7 22.09 -10.39 15.38
CA ASN A 7 23.15 -9.52 14.89
C ASN A 7 22.55 -8.38 14.04
N PRO A 8 22.70 -7.11 14.42
CA PRO A 8 22.10 -5.96 13.72
C PRO A 8 22.51 -5.87 12.24
N SER A 9 23.62 -6.49 11.86
CA SER A 9 24.05 -6.58 10.45
C SER A 9 23.12 -7.42 9.56
N LYS A 10 22.30 -8.32 10.13
CA LYS A 10 21.30 -9.09 9.35
C LYS A 10 20.11 -8.26 8.91
N TRP A 11 19.69 -7.26 9.68
CA TRP A 11 18.57 -6.38 9.36
C TRP A 11 18.90 -5.42 8.22
N LEU A 12 20.16 -4.97 8.13
CA LEU A 12 20.66 -4.14 7.02
C LEU A 12 20.83 -4.93 5.71
N LYS A 13 20.77 -6.26 5.77
CA LYS A 13 20.90 -7.12 4.60
C LYS A 13 19.59 -7.27 3.83
N ASN A 14 18.45 -7.12 4.50
CA ASN A 14 17.10 -7.18 3.90
C ASN A 14 16.56 -5.75 3.70
N ARG A 15 16.77 -5.20 2.51
CA ARG A 15 16.43 -3.80 2.18
C ARG A 15 14.94 -3.51 2.11
N THR A 16 14.13 -4.53 1.80
CA THR A 16 12.67 -4.39 1.67
C THR A 16 11.91 -4.57 2.98
N LEU A 17 12.56 -5.16 4.00
CA LEU A 17 11.94 -5.40 5.31
C LEU A 17 11.44 -4.10 6.01
N PRO A 18 12.19 -2.99 6.02
CA PRO A 18 11.69 -1.74 6.63
C PRO A 18 10.40 -1.22 5.98
N LEU A 19 10.28 -1.34 4.65
CA LEU A 19 9.07 -0.99 3.93
C LEU A 19 7.88 -1.86 4.35
N LEU A 20 8.09 -3.18 4.41
CA LEU A 20 7.05 -4.10 4.87
C LEU A 20 6.59 -3.80 6.29
N ILE A 21 7.53 -3.57 7.22
CA ILE A 21 7.21 -3.22 8.60
C ILE A 21 6.41 -1.91 8.64
N ALA A 22 6.80 -0.90 7.87
CA ALA A 22 6.09 0.38 7.81
C ALA A 22 4.66 0.23 7.27
N LEU A 23 4.45 -0.60 6.23
CA LEU A 23 3.12 -0.89 5.67
C LEU A 23 2.24 -1.65 6.67
N VAL A 24 2.76 -2.70 7.30
CA VAL A 24 2.02 -3.48 8.29
C VAL A 24 1.70 -2.63 9.53
N ALA A 25 2.66 -1.82 9.98
CA ALA A 25 2.44 -0.90 11.09
C ALA A 25 1.37 0.16 10.76
N LEU A 26 1.39 0.74 9.55
CA LEU A 26 0.37 1.69 9.11
C LEU A 26 -1.03 1.07 9.15
N ILE A 27 -1.18 -0.16 8.65
CA ILE A 27 -2.46 -0.86 8.61
C ILE A 27 -2.89 -1.31 10.02
N GLY A 28 -1.97 -1.86 10.82
CA GLY A 28 -2.29 -2.40 12.14
C GLY A 28 -2.48 -1.36 13.22
N LEU A 29 -1.76 -0.23 13.15
CA LEU A 29 -1.83 0.84 14.14
C LEU A 29 -2.86 1.93 13.78
N HIS A 30 -3.46 1.87 12.60
CA HIS A 30 -4.45 2.84 12.15
C HIS A 30 -5.59 3.09 13.19
N PRO A 31 -6.14 2.10 13.95
CA PRO A 31 -7.18 2.37 14.93
C PRO A 31 -6.74 3.31 16.04
N LEU A 32 -5.44 3.31 16.39
CA LEU A 32 -4.90 4.20 17.43
C LEU A 32 -5.00 5.69 17.04
N PHE A 33 -4.92 5.98 15.75
CA PHE A 33 -5.09 7.35 15.24
C PHE A 33 -6.55 7.82 15.26
N LEU A 34 -7.51 6.89 15.29
CA LEU A 34 -8.93 7.21 15.44
C LEU A 34 -9.32 7.49 16.90
N LEU A 35 -8.62 6.88 17.85
CA LEU A 35 -8.88 7.04 19.30
C LEU A 35 -8.30 8.34 19.87
N SER A 36 -7.31 8.92 19.20
CA SER A 36 -6.65 10.17 19.60
C SER A 36 -7.42 11.36 19.08
N ASN A 37 -8.45 11.82 19.81
CA ASN A 37 -9.18 13.09 19.66
C ASN A 37 -9.47 13.60 18.23
N GLY A 38 -10.71 13.98 17.97
CA GLY A 38 -11.31 14.38 16.69
C GLY A 38 -10.56 15.31 15.72
N ASP A 39 -9.39 15.85 16.08
CA ASP A 39 -8.56 16.74 15.25
C ASP A 39 -7.40 16.05 14.52
N THR A 40 -7.18 14.75 14.74
CA THR A 40 -6.06 14.00 14.13
C THR A 40 -6.30 13.54 12.69
N ASN A 41 -7.40 13.98 12.11
CA ASN A 41 -7.80 13.64 10.72
C ASN A 41 -6.72 13.93 9.66
N ASN A 42 -5.71 14.75 9.98
CA ASN A 42 -4.67 15.17 9.04
C ASN A 42 -3.34 14.41 9.21
N LEU A 43 -3.10 13.70 10.31
CA LEU A 43 -1.86 12.96 10.54
C LEU A 43 -1.84 11.63 9.76
N PHE A 44 -2.95 10.92 9.72
CA PHE A 44 -3.04 9.62 9.05
C PHE A 44 -2.78 9.70 7.53
N PRO A 45 -3.39 10.63 6.78
CA PRO A 45 -3.04 10.85 5.37
C PRO A 45 -1.54 11.12 5.15
N GLY A 46 -0.92 11.88 6.05
CA GLY A 46 0.52 12.13 6.02
C GLY A 46 1.35 10.85 6.15
N LEU A 47 0.96 9.96 7.04
CA LEU A 47 1.62 8.65 7.21
C LEU A 47 1.46 7.76 5.97
N VAL A 48 0.28 7.72 5.37
CA VAL A 48 0.03 6.98 4.11
C VAL A 48 0.98 7.44 3.01
N VAL A 49 1.22 8.74 2.91
CA VAL A 49 2.15 9.32 1.92
C VAL A 49 3.62 9.02 2.26
N CYS A 50 3.97 8.94 3.56
CA CYS A 50 5.34 8.69 3.99
C CYS A 50 5.81 7.25 3.77
N VAL A 51 4.91 6.27 3.82
CA VAL A 51 5.29 4.84 3.78
C VAL A 51 6.13 4.44 2.57
N PRO A 52 5.80 4.81 1.31
CA PRO A 52 6.63 4.43 0.18
C PRO A 52 8.04 5.04 0.18
N LEU A 53 8.32 6.07 1.01
CA LEU A 53 9.70 6.56 1.19
C LEU A 53 10.63 5.50 1.77
N PHE A 54 10.10 4.59 2.60
CA PHE A 54 10.89 3.43 3.05
C PHE A 54 11.28 2.53 1.88
N GLY A 55 10.53 2.57 0.76
CA GLY A 55 10.90 1.92 -0.48
C GLY A 55 12.17 2.51 -1.12
N VAL A 56 12.52 3.77 -0.85
CA VAL A 56 13.78 4.37 -1.32
C VAL A 56 14.99 3.60 -0.76
N ILE A 57 14.89 3.10 0.48
CA ILE A 57 15.94 2.31 1.11
C ILE A 57 16.13 0.97 0.38
N ALA A 58 15.06 0.42 -0.18
CA ALA A 58 15.08 -0.83 -0.94
C ALA A 58 15.71 -0.67 -2.33
N LEU A 59 15.73 0.55 -2.88
CA LEU A 59 16.26 0.82 -4.22
C LEU A 59 17.78 1.01 -4.18
N THR A 60 18.49 0.20 -4.94
CA THR A 60 19.97 0.30 -5.06
C THR A 60 20.38 1.49 -5.94
N ASN A 61 19.53 1.85 -6.92
CA ASN A 61 19.85 2.88 -7.89
C ASN A 61 19.25 4.23 -7.48
N TRP A 62 20.12 5.18 -7.11
CA TRP A 62 19.75 6.56 -6.75
C TRP A 62 18.86 7.25 -7.79
N LYS A 63 19.12 7.02 -9.08
CA LYS A 63 18.32 7.63 -10.16
C LYS A 63 16.86 7.19 -10.13
N ARG A 64 16.56 5.98 -9.65
CA ARG A 64 15.19 5.48 -9.48
C ARG A 64 14.51 6.03 -8.22
N SER A 65 15.28 6.47 -7.24
CA SER A 65 14.76 7.07 -6.01
C SER A 65 14.33 8.53 -6.20
N ILE A 66 14.95 9.26 -7.13
CA ILE A 66 14.67 10.70 -7.35
C ILE A 66 13.17 10.95 -7.64
N PRO A 67 12.49 10.24 -8.59
CA PRO A 67 11.08 10.48 -8.84
C PRO A 67 10.18 10.22 -7.64
N LEU A 68 10.50 9.21 -6.80
CA LEU A 68 9.76 8.95 -5.56
C LEU A 68 9.85 10.13 -4.60
N VAL A 69 11.06 10.67 -4.40
CA VAL A 69 11.28 11.82 -3.53
C VAL A 69 10.57 13.06 -4.08
N VAL A 70 10.65 13.30 -5.39
CA VAL A 70 9.97 14.44 -6.03
C VAL A 70 8.46 14.34 -5.88
N LEU A 71 7.86 13.19 -6.20
CA LEU A 71 6.42 12.96 -6.04
C LEU A 71 5.99 13.11 -4.58
N PHE A 72 6.80 12.60 -3.64
CA PHE A 72 6.55 12.78 -2.22
C PHE A 72 6.52 14.26 -1.83
N VAL A 73 7.53 15.04 -2.22
CA VAL A 73 7.58 16.47 -1.92
C VAL A 73 6.37 17.20 -2.51
N VAL A 74 6.00 16.89 -3.75
CA VAL A 74 4.80 17.45 -4.39
C VAL A 74 3.54 17.12 -3.59
N MET A 75 3.38 15.86 -3.14
CA MET A 75 2.22 15.45 -2.36
C MET A 75 2.17 16.12 -0.99
N VAL A 76 3.30 16.19 -0.29
CA VAL A 76 3.39 16.87 1.02
C VAL A 76 3.07 18.36 0.88
N THR A 77 3.63 19.02 -0.15
CA THR A 77 3.33 20.43 -0.43
C THR A 77 1.85 20.63 -0.73
N TRP A 78 1.24 19.74 -1.52
CA TRP A 78 -0.19 19.78 -1.80
C TRP A 78 -1.04 19.57 -0.55
N CYS A 79 -0.69 18.58 0.30
CA CYS A 79 -1.36 18.36 1.57
C CYS A 79 -1.27 19.57 2.48
N TRP A 80 -0.11 20.24 2.50
CA TRP A 80 0.09 21.46 3.28
C TRP A 80 -0.75 22.63 2.77
N LEU A 81 -0.83 22.81 1.44
CA LEU A 81 -1.69 23.83 0.83
C LEU A 81 -3.18 23.57 1.07
N MET A 82 -3.58 22.31 1.18
CA MET A 82 -4.95 21.88 1.51
C MET A 82 -5.22 21.77 3.01
N TYR A 83 -4.23 22.09 3.83
CA TYR A 83 -4.37 22.10 5.30
C TYR A 83 -5.44 23.12 5.69
N GLY A 84 -6.45 22.69 6.46
CA GLY A 84 -7.60 23.52 6.83
C GLY A 84 -8.84 23.38 5.93
N PHE A 85 -8.74 22.66 4.78
CA PHE A 85 -9.89 22.33 3.98
C PHE A 85 -10.58 21.04 4.50
N ASP A 86 -11.88 20.94 4.20
CA ASP A 86 -12.64 19.74 4.54
C ASP A 86 -12.09 18.48 3.84
N GLN A 87 -12.19 17.34 4.52
CA GLN A 87 -11.72 16.03 4.03
C GLN A 87 -12.33 15.63 2.69
N VAL A 88 -13.59 16.04 2.44
CA VAL A 88 -14.28 15.80 1.16
C VAL A 88 -13.63 16.62 0.05
N ALA A 89 -13.30 17.88 0.31
CA ALA A 89 -12.62 18.74 -0.65
C ALA A 89 -11.23 18.20 -1.00
N VAL A 90 -10.48 17.71 0.00
CA VAL A 90 -9.18 17.06 -0.22
C VAL A 90 -9.33 15.78 -1.03
N ALA A 91 -10.35 14.96 -0.76
CA ALA A 91 -10.58 13.72 -1.52
C ALA A 91 -11.00 13.96 -2.98
N ARG A 92 -11.71 15.06 -3.25
CA ARG A 92 -12.06 15.49 -4.62
C ARG A 92 -10.91 16.12 -5.38
N SER A 93 -9.86 16.53 -4.68
CA SER A 93 -8.70 17.16 -5.30
C SER A 93 -7.87 16.14 -6.11
N PRO A 94 -6.99 16.60 -7.02
CA PRO A 94 -6.14 15.71 -7.80
C PRO A 94 -5.12 14.91 -6.99
N ILE A 95 -5.06 15.06 -5.66
CA ILE A 95 -4.14 14.32 -4.79
C ILE A 95 -4.32 12.81 -4.87
N ALA A 96 -5.55 12.33 -5.10
CA ALA A 96 -5.81 10.89 -5.24
C ALA A 96 -5.13 10.32 -6.49
N TYR A 97 -5.10 11.06 -7.59
CA TYR A 97 -4.38 10.68 -8.80
C TYR A 97 -2.88 10.73 -8.59
N LEU A 98 -2.37 11.77 -7.92
CA LEU A 98 -0.95 11.88 -7.58
C LEU A 98 -0.52 10.72 -6.66
N ALA A 99 -1.34 10.36 -5.68
CA ALA A 99 -1.11 9.21 -4.81
C ALA A 99 -1.07 7.91 -5.61
N SER A 100 -2.00 7.71 -6.55
CA SER A 100 -2.02 6.52 -7.39
C SER A 100 -0.77 6.43 -8.27
N VAL A 101 -0.36 7.53 -8.91
CA VAL A 101 0.89 7.60 -9.71
C VAL A 101 2.11 7.31 -8.84
N TYR A 102 2.15 7.86 -7.63
CA TYR A 102 3.23 7.62 -6.67
C TYR A 102 3.36 6.13 -6.30
N TYR A 103 2.25 5.48 -5.94
CA TYR A 103 2.24 4.06 -5.62
C TYR A 103 2.56 3.19 -6.83
N ILE A 104 2.01 3.51 -8.03
CA ILE A 104 2.33 2.79 -9.27
C ILE A 104 3.84 2.85 -9.55
N TYR A 105 4.43 4.04 -9.47
CA TYR A 105 5.86 4.19 -9.68
C TYR A 105 6.67 3.42 -8.62
N ALA A 106 6.29 3.48 -7.34
CA ALA A 106 6.95 2.73 -6.27
C ALA A 106 6.89 1.21 -6.51
N ILE A 107 5.73 0.70 -6.92
CA ILE A 107 5.52 -0.72 -7.27
C ILE A 107 6.43 -1.12 -8.44
N ILE A 108 6.44 -0.34 -9.53
CA ILE A 108 7.26 -0.64 -10.71
C ILE A 108 8.75 -0.57 -10.37
N ALA A 109 9.18 0.43 -9.62
CA ALA A 109 10.57 0.59 -9.21
C ALA A 109 11.03 -0.59 -8.33
N LEU A 110 10.23 -0.97 -7.34
CA LEU A 110 10.54 -2.11 -6.46
C LEU A 110 10.52 -3.43 -7.23
N ALA A 111 9.50 -3.67 -8.05
CA ALA A 111 9.40 -4.87 -8.87
C ALA A 111 10.60 -5.00 -9.83
N SER A 112 11.00 -3.90 -10.49
CA SER A 112 12.16 -3.89 -11.38
C SER A 112 13.46 -4.19 -10.65
N GLU A 113 13.63 -3.68 -9.43
CA GLU A 113 14.80 -3.95 -8.59
C GLU A 113 14.89 -5.44 -8.23
N MET A 114 13.75 -6.04 -7.85
CA MET A 114 13.68 -7.45 -7.49
C MET A 114 13.89 -8.40 -8.68
N LEU A 115 13.56 -7.94 -9.89
CA LEU A 115 13.75 -8.72 -11.12
C LEU A 115 15.19 -8.67 -11.63
N THR A 116 15.90 -7.56 -11.40
CA THR A 116 17.22 -7.30 -11.99
C THR A 116 18.38 -7.66 -11.06
N ASN A 117 18.20 -7.60 -9.75
CA ASN A 117 19.26 -7.85 -8.78
C ASN A 117 19.17 -9.25 -8.20
N GLU A 118 20.34 -9.85 -7.90
CA GLU A 118 20.45 -11.09 -7.11
C GLU A 118 20.18 -10.80 -5.62
N SER A 119 18.95 -10.37 -5.33
CA SER A 119 18.53 -10.16 -3.95
C SER A 119 18.37 -11.51 -3.23
N LEU A 120 18.57 -11.49 -1.91
CA LEU A 120 18.30 -12.65 -1.07
C LEU A 120 16.85 -13.11 -1.23
N ILE A 121 16.61 -14.42 -1.05
CA ILE A 121 15.24 -14.98 -1.13
C ILE A 121 14.30 -14.26 -0.17
N ASP A 122 14.76 -14.03 1.07
CA ASP A 122 13.96 -13.33 2.09
C ASP A 122 13.56 -11.90 1.64
N ASP A 123 14.49 -11.18 1.01
CA ASP A 123 14.25 -9.82 0.52
C ASP A 123 13.21 -9.80 -0.62
N ARG A 124 13.20 -10.82 -1.47
CA ARG A 124 12.18 -11.00 -2.51
C ARG A 124 10.79 -11.28 -1.94
N VAL A 125 10.73 -12.09 -0.87
CA VAL A 125 9.46 -12.38 -0.18
C VAL A 125 8.90 -11.10 0.45
N TYR A 126 9.71 -10.38 1.20
CA TYR A 126 9.28 -9.11 1.84
C TYR A 126 8.87 -8.06 0.81
N GLY A 127 9.63 -7.95 -0.28
CA GLY A 127 9.31 -7.03 -1.37
C GLY A 127 8.01 -7.38 -2.10
N GLY A 128 7.76 -8.67 -2.35
CA GLY A 128 6.51 -9.12 -2.97
C GLY A 128 5.29 -8.83 -2.12
N ILE A 129 5.35 -9.07 -0.81
CA ILE A 129 4.28 -8.70 0.13
C ILE A 129 4.10 -7.17 0.17
N SER A 130 5.21 -6.42 0.15
CA SER A 130 5.17 -4.94 0.12
C SER A 130 4.49 -4.41 -1.14
N ILE A 131 4.77 -4.99 -2.31
CA ILE A 131 4.11 -4.65 -3.58
C ILE A 131 2.61 -4.89 -3.48
N TYR A 132 2.19 -6.02 -2.92
CA TYR A 132 0.78 -6.35 -2.74
C TYR A 132 0.06 -5.33 -1.84
N LEU A 133 0.65 -5.01 -0.69
CA LEU A 133 0.09 -4.02 0.23
C LEU A 133 0.10 -2.60 -0.37
N MET A 134 1.14 -2.21 -1.12
CA MET A 134 1.15 -0.94 -1.84
C MET A 134 0.06 -0.86 -2.91
N ALA A 135 -0.26 -1.97 -3.58
CA ALA A 135 -1.38 -2.02 -4.51
C ALA A 135 -2.72 -1.77 -3.80
N ALA A 136 -2.94 -2.37 -2.62
CA ALA A 136 -4.12 -2.07 -1.81
C ALA A 136 -4.18 -0.59 -1.42
N MET A 137 -3.07 0.02 -1.00
CA MET A 137 -3.02 1.46 -0.66
C MET A 137 -3.29 2.37 -1.88
N MET A 138 -2.84 1.98 -3.06
CA MET A 138 -3.15 2.65 -4.32
C MET A 138 -4.66 2.62 -4.59
N PHE A 139 -5.27 1.44 -4.53
CA PHE A 139 -6.70 1.30 -4.79
C PHE A 139 -7.55 1.99 -3.72
N SER A 140 -7.14 1.99 -2.44
CA SER A 140 -7.84 2.76 -1.41
C SER A 140 -7.89 4.25 -1.70
N SER A 141 -6.84 4.85 -2.29
CA SER A 141 -6.87 6.25 -2.70
C SER A 141 -7.86 6.51 -3.86
N ILE A 142 -7.98 5.55 -4.79
CA ILE A 142 -8.93 5.63 -5.90
C ILE A 142 -10.37 5.47 -5.38
N HIS A 143 -10.64 4.48 -4.52
CA HIS A 143 -11.96 4.27 -3.92
C HIS A 143 -12.42 5.49 -3.13
N ARG A 144 -11.53 6.09 -2.35
CA ARG A 144 -11.80 7.32 -1.61
C ARG A 144 -12.16 8.48 -2.54
N HIS A 145 -11.45 8.62 -3.66
CA HIS A 145 -11.76 9.66 -4.66
C HIS A 145 -13.13 9.41 -5.32
N VAL A 146 -13.41 8.19 -5.76
CA VAL A 146 -14.70 7.81 -6.36
C VAL A 146 -15.84 8.09 -5.38
N SER A 147 -15.67 7.74 -4.10
CA SER A 147 -16.67 8.02 -3.05
C SER A 147 -16.88 9.52 -2.81
N ALA A 148 -15.83 10.33 -2.93
CA ALA A 148 -15.93 11.77 -2.74
C ALA A 148 -16.59 12.50 -3.93
N VAL A 149 -16.41 11.98 -5.14
CA VAL A 149 -17.02 12.53 -6.37
C VAL A 149 -18.48 12.12 -6.49
N ASP A 150 -18.79 10.86 -6.17
CA ASP A 150 -20.16 10.32 -6.21
C ASP A 150 -20.58 9.84 -4.81
N PRO A 151 -21.37 10.61 -4.07
CA PRO A 151 -21.81 10.25 -2.72
C PRO A 151 -22.60 8.93 -2.62
N ASN A 152 -23.15 8.44 -3.75
CA ASN A 152 -23.89 7.19 -3.82
C ASN A 152 -23.03 6.02 -4.35
N ALA A 153 -21.72 6.22 -4.51
CA ALA A 153 -20.83 5.21 -5.07
C ALA A 153 -20.69 3.98 -4.20
N TYR A 154 -20.77 4.13 -2.88
CA TYR A 154 -20.65 3.03 -1.91
C TYR A 154 -21.80 3.06 -0.92
N PHE A 155 -22.16 1.89 -0.44
CA PHE A 155 -23.29 1.69 0.46
C PHE A 155 -22.88 0.83 1.65
N LEU A 156 -23.25 1.26 2.87
CA LEU A 156 -23.02 0.50 4.11
C LEU A 156 -24.27 -0.37 4.38
N THR A 157 -24.09 -1.68 4.27
CA THR A 157 -25.20 -2.65 4.39
C THR A 157 -25.85 -2.62 5.77
N LEU A 158 -25.05 -2.52 6.85
CA LEU A 158 -25.54 -2.48 8.23
C LEU A 158 -26.36 -1.23 8.57
N GLY A 159 -26.15 -0.13 7.86
CA GLY A 159 -26.85 1.13 8.10
C GLY A 159 -27.91 1.46 7.05
N ASP A 160 -28.05 0.62 6.02
CA ASP A 160 -28.93 0.84 4.86
C ASP A 160 -28.81 2.27 4.29
N LYS A 161 -27.58 2.75 4.12
CA LYS A 161 -27.29 4.13 3.70
C LYS A 161 -26.01 4.26 2.86
N PRO A 162 -25.95 5.28 1.98
CA PRO A 162 -24.70 5.65 1.33
C PRO A 162 -23.62 6.01 2.34
N ILE A 163 -22.38 5.67 2.05
CA ILE A 163 -21.22 6.00 2.88
C ILE A 163 -20.17 6.75 2.07
N LEU A 164 -19.64 7.82 2.67
CA LEU A 164 -18.40 8.44 2.20
C LEU A 164 -17.23 7.68 2.80
N LEU A 165 -16.41 7.05 1.95
CA LEU A 165 -15.22 6.34 2.39
C LEU A 165 -14.15 7.31 2.90
N LEU A 166 -13.93 7.33 4.18
CA LEU A 166 -12.75 7.94 4.79
C LEU A 166 -11.54 7.01 4.59
N TRP A 167 -10.35 7.43 5.02
CA TRP A 167 -9.13 6.64 4.80
C TRP A 167 -9.19 5.24 5.42
N ASN A 168 -9.70 5.13 6.64
CA ASN A 168 -9.89 3.85 7.33
C ASN A 168 -10.80 2.90 6.54
N ASP A 169 -11.97 3.38 6.14
CA ASP A 169 -12.96 2.58 5.41
C ASP A 169 -12.44 2.21 4.01
N ALA A 170 -11.74 3.14 3.34
CA ALA A 170 -11.15 2.92 2.03
C ALA A 170 -10.02 1.87 2.06
N ILE A 171 -9.14 1.91 3.09
CA ILE A 171 -8.07 0.92 3.25
C ILE A 171 -8.66 -0.45 3.58
N TYR A 172 -9.59 -0.51 4.52
CA TYR A 172 -10.29 -1.75 4.87
C TYR A 172 -10.98 -2.35 3.64
N PHE A 173 -11.76 -1.55 2.91
CA PHE A 173 -12.47 -1.99 1.71
C PHE A 173 -11.51 -2.50 0.62
N SER A 174 -10.44 -1.77 0.36
CA SER A 174 -9.41 -2.17 -0.61
C SER A 174 -8.72 -3.47 -0.20
N ILE A 175 -8.30 -3.62 1.07
CA ILE A 175 -7.67 -4.84 1.54
C ILE A 175 -8.61 -6.04 1.40
N THR A 176 -9.88 -5.90 1.78
CA THR A 176 -10.85 -7.01 1.67
C THR A 176 -11.18 -7.34 0.21
N THR A 177 -11.14 -6.36 -0.69
CA THR A 177 -11.37 -6.55 -2.13
C THR A 177 -10.18 -7.21 -2.81
N ILE A 178 -8.96 -6.70 -2.62
CA ILE A 178 -7.76 -7.23 -3.27
C ILE A 178 -7.41 -8.65 -2.80
N THR A 179 -7.72 -8.96 -1.52
CA THR A 179 -7.56 -10.31 -0.94
C THR A 179 -8.72 -11.24 -1.29
N THR A 180 -9.73 -10.76 -2.03
CA THR A 180 -10.92 -11.52 -2.42
C THR A 180 -11.79 -12.01 -1.25
N VAL A 181 -11.65 -11.41 -0.06
CA VAL A 181 -12.46 -11.73 1.13
C VAL A 181 -13.88 -11.16 0.98
N GLY A 182 -14.00 -9.85 0.70
CA GLY A 182 -15.27 -9.18 0.40
C GLY A 182 -16.37 -9.44 1.44
N PHE A 183 -16.25 -8.91 2.66
CA PHE A 183 -17.23 -9.13 3.73
C PHE A 183 -18.67 -8.69 3.37
N GLY A 184 -18.81 -7.76 2.40
CA GLY A 184 -20.12 -7.30 1.95
C GLY A 184 -20.81 -6.29 2.87
N ASP A 185 -20.10 -5.78 3.86
CA ASP A 185 -20.54 -4.70 4.74
C ASP A 185 -20.48 -3.33 4.04
N ILE A 186 -19.50 -3.13 3.16
CA ILE A 186 -19.40 -2.02 2.23
C ILE A 186 -19.52 -2.58 0.82
N ILE A 187 -20.47 -2.07 0.02
CA ILE A 187 -20.72 -2.53 -1.35
C ILE A 187 -20.60 -1.41 -2.38
N PRO A 188 -19.98 -1.68 -3.56
CA PRO A 188 -19.89 -0.71 -4.64
C PRO A 188 -21.22 -0.64 -5.40
N MET A 189 -21.83 0.56 -5.50
CA MET A 189 -23.09 0.77 -6.18
C MET A 189 -22.93 1.41 -7.54
N SER A 190 -22.04 2.41 -7.67
CA SER A 190 -21.86 3.10 -8.95
C SER A 190 -21.06 2.27 -9.95
N PRO A 191 -21.21 2.51 -11.27
CA PRO A 191 -20.44 1.84 -12.31
C PRO A 191 -18.92 2.02 -12.13
N TRP A 192 -18.47 3.20 -11.73
CA TRP A 192 -17.05 3.49 -11.49
C TRP A 192 -16.51 2.76 -10.27
N ALA A 193 -17.27 2.68 -9.17
CA ALA A 193 -16.89 1.91 -8.00
C ALA A 193 -16.75 0.42 -8.34
N ARG A 194 -17.71 -0.15 -9.06
CA ARG A 194 -17.67 -1.55 -9.52
C ARG A 194 -16.51 -1.82 -10.46
N ALA A 195 -16.24 -0.92 -11.41
CA ALA A 195 -15.11 -1.06 -12.32
C ALA A 195 -13.78 -1.06 -11.55
N THR A 196 -13.62 -0.17 -10.57
CA THR A 196 -12.43 -0.12 -9.72
C THR A 196 -12.24 -1.42 -8.93
N CYS A 197 -13.31 -1.96 -8.33
CA CYS A 197 -13.25 -3.24 -7.61
C CYS A 197 -12.86 -4.41 -8.53
N MET A 198 -13.40 -4.46 -9.74
CA MET A 198 -13.04 -5.52 -10.70
C MET A 198 -11.57 -5.44 -11.09
N LEU A 199 -11.05 -4.23 -11.37
CA LEU A 199 -9.64 -4.03 -11.69
C LEU A 199 -8.74 -4.40 -10.50
N GLU A 200 -9.13 -4.00 -9.29
CA GLU A 200 -8.41 -4.32 -8.06
C GLU A 200 -8.31 -5.84 -7.85
N ALA A 201 -9.42 -6.55 -7.97
CA ALA A 201 -9.47 -8.00 -7.83
C ALA A 201 -8.56 -8.70 -8.86
N ILE A 202 -8.60 -8.26 -10.13
CA ILE A 202 -7.72 -8.79 -11.19
C ILE A 202 -6.25 -8.54 -10.85
N VAL A 203 -5.90 -7.32 -10.43
CA VAL A 203 -4.52 -6.96 -10.06
C VAL A 203 -4.04 -7.77 -8.86
N GLY A 204 -4.88 -7.96 -7.84
CA GLY A 204 -4.55 -8.77 -6.66
C GLY A 204 -4.22 -10.22 -7.02
N VAL A 205 -5.09 -10.85 -7.81
CA VAL A 205 -4.87 -12.22 -8.31
C VAL A 205 -3.61 -12.30 -9.17
N PHE A 206 -3.40 -11.33 -10.08
CA PHE A 206 -2.23 -11.30 -10.95
C PHE A 206 -0.92 -11.20 -10.15
N ILE A 207 -0.84 -10.28 -9.19
CA ILE A 207 0.34 -10.13 -8.31
C ILE A 207 0.61 -11.44 -7.57
N THR A 208 -0.43 -12.08 -7.02
CA THR A 208 -0.31 -13.34 -6.28
C THR A 208 0.23 -14.45 -7.15
N ILE A 209 -0.29 -14.62 -8.38
CA ILE A 209 0.16 -15.65 -9.33
C ILE A 209 1.63 -15.42 -9.72
N VAL A 210 1.97 -14.18 -10.09
CA VAL A 210 3.35 -13.81 -10.48
C VAL A 210 4.32 -14.04 -9.33
N PHE A 211 3.91 -13.69 -8.10
CA PHE A 211 4.73 -13.85 -6.91
C PHE A 211 4.98 -15.34 -6.61
N ILE A 212 3.94 -16.18 -6.61
CA ILE A 212 4.06 -17.62 -6.39
C ILE A 212 4.93 -18.28 -7.48
N ALA A 213 4.70 -17.95 -8.75
CA ALA A 213 5.49 -18.47 -9.85
C ALA A 213 6.99 -18.12 -9.71
N ARG A 214 7.27 -16.90 -9.26
CA ARG A 214 8.65 -16.42 -9.01
C ARG A 214 9.32 -17.17 -7.86
N LEU A 215 8.62 -17.40 -6.75
CA LEU A 215 9.16 -18.19 -5.63
C LEU A 215 9.42 -19.64 -6.03
N ALA A 216 8.52 -20.25 -6.77
CA ALA A 216 8.67 -21.64 -7.24
C ALA A 216 9.84 -21.82 -8.23
N SER A 217 10.23 -20.76 -8.96
CA SER A 217 11.35 -20.79 -9.91
C SER A 217 12.74 -20.65 -9.26
N LEU A 218 12.81 -20.43 -7.93
CA LEU A 218 14.09 -20.30 -7.24
C LEU A 218 14.76 -21.70 -7.14
N PRO A 219 16.08 -21.79 -7.44
CA PRO A 219 16.78 -23.07 -7.34
C PRO A 219 16.78 -23.54 -5.88
N SER A 220 16.35 -24.78 -5.64
CA SER A 220 16.50 -25.45 -4.35
C SER A 220 17.99 -25.57 -4.02
N LYS A 221 18.38 -25.20 -2.79
CA LYS A 221 19.74 -25.46 -2.32
C LYS A 221 20.05 -26.95 -2.51
N PRO A 222 21.20 -27.30 -3.12
CA PRO A 222 21.58 -28.70 -3.20
C PRO A 222 21.65 -29.26 -1.77
N THR A 223 20.85 -30.30 -1.51
CA THR A 223 20.92 -31.06 -0.28
C THR A 223 22.30 -31.71 -0.27
N ASN A 224 23.22 -31.26 0.60
CA ASN A 224 24.48 -31.92 0.86
C ASN A 224 24.15 -33.31 1.42
N GLN A 225 23.97 -34.30 0.53
CA GLN A 225 24.03 -35.71 0.94
C GLN A 225 25.46 -36.01 1.35
N LYS A 226 25.73 -35.95 2.66
CA LYS A 226 26.89 -36.59 3.23
C LYS A 226 26.66 -38.11 3.16
N HIS A 227 27.33 -38.74 2.24
CA HIS A 227 27.58 -40.19 2.29
C HIS A 227 28.69 -40.51 3.31
#